data_71264598780a5d3fa86c147435202b8e
#
_entry.id   71264598780a5d3fa86c147435202b8e
#
_cell.length_a   1.000
_cell.length_b   1.000
_cell.length_c   1.000
_cell.angle_alpha   90.00
_cell.angle_beta   90.00
_cell.angle_gamma   90.00
#
_symmetry.space_group_name_H-M   'P 1'
#
loop_
_entity.id
_entity.type
_entity.pdbx_description
1 polymer ?
#
loop_
_entity_poly.entity_id
_entity_poly.type
_entity_poly.pdbx_seq_one_letter_code
_entity_poly.pdbx_strand_id
1 'polypeptide(L)'
;MIVPSMSSKELTKEIFSDYESVLTKANHLTDGLRREVVKSKSKHVHKIFDYTTKRYNNWKIIVDYPYKHPRHISVVYYPDDQGLHGIRVDGNLSSLTHITPHFLSRYNKF
;
A
#
# COMPACT_ATOMS: atom_id res chain seq x y z
N MET A 1 11.18 -3.69 10.88
CA MET A 1 10.98 -4.76 9.87
C MET A 1 10.00 -5.79 10.38
N ILE A 2 9.01 -6.10 9.58
CA ILE A 2 8.02 -7.11 9.94
C ILE A 2 8.62 -8.51 9.79
N VAL A 3 8.46 -9.32 10.83
CA VAL A 3 8.93 -10.72 10.83
C VAL A 3 7.76 -11.65 11.18
N PRO A 4 7.75 -12.91 10.66
CA PRO A 4 6.62 -13.81 10.86
C PRO A 4 6.29 -14.15 12.31
N SER A 5 7.26 -14.03 13.21
CA SER A 5 7.09 -14.33 14.63
C SER A 5 6.41 -13.22 15.44
N MET A 6 6.14 -12.08 14.82
CA MET A 6 5.47 -10.97 15.52
C MET A 6 4.04 -11.34 15.93
N SER A 7 3.67 -10.96 17.16
CA SER A 7 2.28 -11.02 17.60
C SER A 7 1.44 -9.97 16.86
N SER A 8 0.12 -10.11 16.89
CA SER A 8 -0.77 -9.11 16.28
C SER A 8 -0.55 -7.71 16.84
N LYS A 9 -0.27 -7.60 18.13
CA LYS A 9 0.00 -6.33 18.80
C LYS A 9 1.31 -5.70 18.32
N GLU A 10 2.37 -6.50 18.20
CA GLU A 10 3.67 -6.05 17.70
C GLU A 10 3.57 -5.63 16.24
N LEU A 11 2.86 -6.40 15.44
CA LEU A 11 2.64 -6.12 14.02
C LEU A 11 1.90 -4.80 13.82
N THR A 12 0.82 -4.58 14.57
CA THR A 12 0.04 -3.34 14.53
C THR A 12 0.89 -2.12 14.90
N LYS A 13 1.70 -2.25 15.94
CA LYS A 13 2.60 -1.20 16.37
C LYS A 13 3.65 -0.86 15.31
N GLU A 14 4.21 -1.87 14.67
CA GLU A 14 5.19 -1.69 13.59
C GLU A 14 4.55 -0.96 12.39
N ILE A 15 3.35 -1.35 12.00
CA ILE A 15 2.62 -0.72 10.90
C ILE A 15 2.33 0.76 11.23
N PHE A 16 1.86 1.05 12.43
CA PHE A 16 1.57 2.42 12.85
C PHE A 16 2.83 3.29 12.85
N SER A 17 3.94 2.74 13.31
CA SER A 17 5.22 3.46 13.34
C SER A 17 5.73 3.81 11.93
N ASP A 18 5.35 3.02 10.94
CA ASP A 18 5.81 3.15 9.56
C ASP A 18 4.87 3.98 8.68
N TYR A 19 3.60 4.05 9.05
CA TYR A 19 2.55 4.54 8.16
C TYR A 19 2.68 6.01 7.79
N GLU A 20 3.19 6.84 8.68
CA GLU A 20 3.33 8.28 8.40
C GLU A 20 4.19 8.54 7.15
N SER A 21 5.33 7.85 7.04
CA SER A 21 6.19 7.98 5.87
C SER A 21 5.54 7.40 4.61
N VAL A 22 4.78 6.32 4.76
CA VAL A 22 4.03 5.71 3.65
C VAL A 22 2.95 6.66 3.15
N LEU A 23 2.21 7.28 4.05
CA LEU A 23 1.17 8.25 3.70
C LEU A 23 1.75 9.46 2.97
N THR A 24 2.87 9.98 3.46
CA THR A 24 3.58 11.10 2.81
C THR A 24 3.98 10.71 1.39
N LYS A 25 4.53 9.51 1.20
CA LYS A 25 4.92 9.01 -0.12
C LYS A 25 3.70 8.83 -1.02
N ALA A 26 2.61 8.26 -0.50
CA ALA A 26 1.38 8.06 -1.25
C ALA A 26 0.80 9.37 -1.75
N ASN A 27 0.75 10.39 -0.92
CA ASN A 27 0.28 11.73 -1.30
C ASN A 27 1.17 12.34 -2.37
N HIS A 28 2.48 12.20 -2.24
CA HIS A 28 3.43 12.70 -3.23
C HIS A 28 3.26 12.04 -4.59
N LEU A 29 3.10 10.71 -4.61
CA LEU A 29 2.87 9.94 -5.83
C LEU A 29 1.54 10.31 -6.49
N THR A 30 0.50 10.49 -5.69
CA THR A 30 -0.82 10.89 -6.17
C THR A 30 -0.77 12.27 -6.83
N ASP A 31 -0.12 13.23 -6.20
CA ASP A 31 0.04 14.57 -6.75
C ASP A 31 0.84 14.54 -8.06
N GLY A 32 1.85 13.68 -8.15
CA GLY A 32 2.65 13.51 -9.36
C GLY A 32 1.87 12.99 -10.56
N LEU A 33 0.77 12.29 -10.33
CA LEU A 33 -0.06 11.74 -11.41
C LEU A 33 -1.12 12.72 -11.93
N ARG A 34 -1.29 13.85 -11.30
CA ARG A 34 -2.34 14.81 -11.65
C ARG A 34 -2.30 15.23 -13.13
N ARG A 35 -1.11 15.56 -13.64
CA ARG A 35 -0.95 15.95 -15.04
C ARG A 35 -1.29 14.82 -16.00
N GLU A 36 -0.89 13.61 -15.64
CA GLU A 36 -1.15 12.43 -16.46
C GLU A 36 -2.65 12.16 -16.58
N VAL A 37 -3.40 12.31 -15.49
CA VAL A 37 -4.86 12.15 -15.49
C VAL A 37 -5.52 13.18 -16.40
N VAL A 38 -5.10 14.45 -16.31
CA VAL A 38 -5.66 15.52 -17.13
C VAL A 38 -5.42 15.26 -18.62
N LYS A 39 -4.25 14.75 -18.98
CA LYS A 39 -3.89 14.45 -20.37
C LYS A 39 -4.46 13.13 -20.89
N SER A 40 -4.90 12.25 -20.01
CA SER A 40 -5.44 10.95 -20.40
C SER A 40 -6.78 11.10 -21.13
N LYS A 41 -6.98 10.32 -22.19
CA LYS A 41 -8.25 10.28 -22.91
C LYS A 41 -9.39 9.78 -22.03
N SER A 42 -9.10 8.80 -21.17
CA SER A 42 -10.08 8.21 -20.26
C SER A 42 -10.31 9.07 -19.01
N LYS A 43 -9.46 10.07 -18.75
CA LYS A 43 -9.46 10.85 -17.51
C LYS A 43 -9.35 9.97 -16.26
N HIS A 44 -8.62 8.86 -16.39
CA HIS A 44 -8.43 7.90 -15.31
C HIS A 44 -7.03 7.28 -15.41
N VAL A 45 -6.33 7.23 -14.29
CA VAL A 45 -5.03 6.56 -14.17
C VAL A 45 -5.06 5.62 -12.98
N HIS A 46 -4.56 4.41 -13.19
CA HIS A 46 -4.41 3.40 -12.15
C HIS A 46 -2.96 2.92 -12.16
N LYS A 47 -2.25 3.08 -11.05
CA LYS A 47 -0.85 2.64 -10.93
C LYS A 47 -0.57 2.01 -9.58
N ILE A 48 0.40 1.09 -9.58
CA ILE A 48 0.89 0.41 -8.38
C ILE A 48 2.37 0.74 -8.24
N PHE A 49 2.77 1.23 -7.07
CA PHE A 49 4.15 1.58 -6.77
C PHE A 49 4.67 0.69 -5.65
N ASP A 50 5.92 0.27 -5.77
CA ASP A 50 6.63 -0.39 -4.68
C ASP A 50 7.39 0.66 -3.87
N TYR A 51 7.36 0.52 -2.55
CA TYR A 51 8.05 1.43 -1.65
C TYR A 51 8.60 0.66 -0.44
N THR A 52 9.89 0.81 -0.19
CA THR A 52 10.54 0.24 0.99
C THR A 52 10.89 1.36 1.95
N THR A 53 10.39 1.27 3.17
CA THR A 53 10.57 2.30 4.19
C THR A 53 11.93 2.20 4.86
N LYS A 54 12.30 3.21 5.67
CA LYS A 54 13.53 3.18 6.47
C LYS A 54 13.55 2.06 7.50
N ARG A 55 12.38 1.54 7.88
CA ARG A 55 12.25 0.40 8.79
C ARG A 55 12.34 -0.95 8.06
N TYR A 56 12.67 -0.93 6.78
CA TYR A 56 12.79 -2.11 5.91
C TYR A 56 11.49 -2.90 5.75
N ASN A 57 10.36 -2.21 5.77
CA ASN A 57 9.08 -2.79 5.42
C ASN A 57 8.77 -2.50 3.96
N ASN A 58 8.25 -3.52 3.27
CA ASN A 58 7.90 -3.42 1.86
C ASN A 58 6.41 -3.11 1.72
N TRP A 59 6.12 -2.04 1.00
CA TRP A 59 4.77 -1.56 0.78
C TRP A 59 4.46 -1.51 -0.71
N LYS A 60 3.19 -1.74 -1.03
CA LYS A 60 2.64 -1.39 -2.33
C LYS A 60 1.66 -0.25 -2.14
N ILE A 61 1.82 0.79 -2.92
CA ILE A 61 0.92 1.95 -2.90
C ILE A 61 0.14 1.91 -4.20
N ILE A 62 -1.16 1.65 -4.09
CA ILE A 62 -2.06 1.53 -5.23
C ILE A 62 -2.80 2.85 -5.36
N VAL A 63 -2.56 3.56 -6.48
CA VAL A 63 -3.21 4.84 -6.75
C VAL A 63 -4.26 4.62 -7.83
N ASP A 64 -5.49 4.96 -7.50
CA ASP A 64 -6.60 5.00 -8.45
C ASP A 64 -7.07 6.44 -8.56
N TYR A 65 -6.84 7.05 -9.71
CA TYR A 65 -7.08 8.46 -9.92
C TYR A 65 -8.10 8.69 -11.04
N PRO A 66 -9.40 8.55 -10.75
CA PRO A 66 -10.42 9.09 -11.62
C PRO A 66 -10.37 10.62 -11.56
N TYR A 67 -10.67 11.27 -12.66
CA TYR A 67 -10.56 12.72 -12.75
C TYR A 67 -11.26 13.43 -11.58
N LYS A 68 -10.52 14.29 -10.88
CA LYS A 68 -10.92 15.07 -9.69
C LYS A 68 -11.10 14.29 -8.37
N HIS A 69 -10.96 12.96 -8.36
CA HIS A 69 -11.19 12.18 -7.13
C HIS A 69 -10.06 11.18 -6.88
N PRO A 70 -8.85 11.65 -6.54
CA PRO A 70 -7.74 10.74 -6.30
C PRO A 70 -7.98 9.88 -5.06
N ARG A 71 -7.66 8.59 -5.18
CA ARG A 71 -7.71 7.63 -4.08
C ARG A 71 -6.44 6.81 -4.05
N HIS A 72 -5.99 6.45 -2.87
CA HIS A 72 -4.86 5.53 -2.74
C HIS A 72 -5.09 4.56 -1.60
N ILE A 73 -4.49 3.38 -1.74
CA ILE A 73 -4.52 2.29 -0.76
C ILE A 73 -3.09 1.86 -0.54
N SER A 74 -2.71 1.65 0.71
CA SER A 74 -1.38 1.18 1.05
C SER A 74 -1.46 -0.22 1.64
N VAL A 75 -0.63 -1.12 1.13
CA VAL A 75 -0.56 -2.51 1.58
C VAL A 75 0.88 -2.83 1.93
N VAL A 76 1.15 -3.17 3.19
CA VAL A 76 2.44 -3.72 3.61
C VAL A 76 2.40 -5.23 3.38
N TYR A 77 3.50 -5.80 2.89
CA TYR A 77 3.57 -7.23 2.64
C TYR A 77 4.84 -7.84 3.21
N TYR A 78 4.76 -9.10 3.59
CA TYR A 78 5.88 -9.83 4.16
C TYR A 78 5.74 -11.32 3.86
N PRO A 79 6.85 -12.04 3.63
CA PRO A 79 6.81 -13.48 3.41
C PRO A 79 6.77 -14.27 4.72
N ASP A 80 6.17 -15.45 4.67
CA ASP A 80 6.27 -16.46 5.72
C ASP A 80 6.29 -17.86 5.09
N ASP A 81 6.15 -18.92 5.90
CA ASP A 81 6.19 -20.32 5.43
C ASP A 81 5.07 -20.64 4.44
N GLN A 82 3.98 -19.91 4.47
CA GLN A 82 2.81 -20.14 3.62
C GLN A 82 2.81 -19.27 2.37
N GLY A 83 3.75 -18.34 2.24
CA GLY A 83 3.85 -17.44 1.12
C GLY A 83 3.83 -15.97 1.53
N LEU A 84 3.30 -15.13 0.67
CA LEU A 84 3.29 -13.69 0.86
C LEU A 84 1.99 -13.23 1.51
N HIS A 85 2.11 -12.59 2.66
CA HIS A 85 0.99 -11.96 3.36
C HIS A 85 0.97 -10.47 3.10
N GLY A 86 -0.23 -9.88 3.08
CA GLY A 86 -0.40 -8.45 2.98
C GLY A 86 -1.35 -7.92 4.05
N ILE A 87 -1.16 -6.68 4.45
CA ILE A 87 -2.07 -5.96 5.34
C ILE A 87 -2.40 -4.62 4.70
N ARG A 88 -3.65 -4.47 4.33
CA ARG A 88 -4.17 -3.21 3.81
C ARG A 88 -4.42 -2.25 4.97
N VAL A 89 -3.92 -1.03 4.83
CA VAL A 89 -4.13 0.03 5.81
C VAL A 89 -5.03 1.08 5.19
N ASP A 90 -6.18 1.31 5.82
CA ASP A 90 -7.07 2.39 5.41
C ASP A 90 -6.56 3.74 5.95
N GLY A 91 -6.91 4.82 5.25
CA GLY A 91 -6.29 6.13 5.43
C GLY A 91 -6.31 6.74 6.82
N ASN A 92 -7.16 6.24 7.72
CA ASN A 92 -7.26 6.76 9.09
C ASN A 92 -6.70 5.79 10.14
N LEU A 93 -6.05 4.71 9.74
CA LEU A 93 -5.52 3.66 10.62
C LEU A 93 -6.58 2.96 11.51
N SER A 94 -7.86 3.25 11.30
CA SER A 94 -8.94 2.64 12.09
C SER A 94 -9.26 1.22 11.66
N SER A 95 -8.79 0.81 10.49
CA SER A 95 -9.08 -0.51 9.92
C SER A 95 -7.85 -1.09 9.25
N LEU A 96 -7.45 -2.28 9.69
CA LEU A 96 -6.40 -3.07 9.06
C LEU A 96 -7.03 -4.34 8.52
N THR A 97 -6.85 -4.60 7.22
CA THR A 97 -7.39 -5.78 6.58
C THR A 97 -6.27 -6.73 6.18
N HIS A 98 -6.26 -7.92 6.74
CA HIS A 98 -5.29 -8.95 6.39
C HIS A 98 -5.65 -9.57 5.04
N ILE A 99 -4.69 -9.57 4.12
CA ILE A 99 -4.83 -10.15 2.79
C ILE A 99 -4.05 -11.47 2.76
N THR A 100 -4.73 -12.56 2.39
CA THR A 100 -4.11 -13.88 2.35
C THR A 100 -3.06 -13.98 1.24
N PRO A 101 -2.09 -14.89 1.36
CA PRO A 101 -1.08 -15.09 0.32
C PRO A 101 -1.68 -15.37 -1.07
N HIS A 102 -2.75 -16.16 -1.13
CA HIS A 102 -3.42 -16.47 -2.38
C HIS A 102 -3.99 -15.23 -3.06
N PHE A 103 -4.65 -14.37 -2.30
CA PHE A 103 -5.23 -13.13 -2.83
C PHE A 103 -4.13 -12.17 -3.29
N LEU A 104 -3.08 -12.02 -2.51
CA LEU A 104 -1.98 -11.11 -2.83
C LEU A 104 -1.22 -11.55 -4.09
N SER A 105 -1.07 -12.85 -4.33
CA SER A 105 -0.43 -13.35 -5.54
C SER A 105 -1.20 -12.98 -6.81
N ARG A 106 -2.52 -12.81 -6.72
CA ARG A 106 -3.33 -12.31 -7.84
C ARG A 106 -3.03 -10.83 -8.14
N TYR A 107 -2.81 -10.03 -7.10
CA TYR A 107 -2.42 -8.62 -7.27
C TYR A 107 -1.06 -8.48 -7.94
N ASN A 108 -0.13 -9.38 -7.66
CA ASN A 108 1.22 -9.34 -8.24
C ASN A 108 1.27 -9.69 -9.73
N LYS A 109 0.16 -10.12 -10.31
CA LYS A 109 0.06 -10.45 -11.74
C LYS A 109 -0.39 -9.26 -12.60
N PHE A 110 -0.69 -8.15 -11.98
CA PHE A 110 -1.14 -6.96 -12.71
C PHE A 110 0.01 -6.02 -13.05
#